data_d0081710d9f3edcf474c76530f8d7cbb
#
_entry.id   d0081710d9f3edcf474c76530f8d7cbb
#
_cell.length_a   1.000
_cell.length_b   1.000
_cell.length_c   1.000
_cell.angle_alpha   90.00
_cell.angle_beta   90.00
_cell.angle_gamma   90.00
#
_symmetry.space_group_name_H-M   'P 1'
#
loop_
_entity.id
_entity.type
_entity.pdbx_description
1 polymer ?
#
loop_
_entity_poly.entity_id
_entity_poly.type
_entity_poly.pdbx_seq_one_letter_code
_entity_poly.pdbx_strand_id
1 'polypeptide(L)'
;MANTTTINAPLNDYVNVHRDELIVKASATFATLPYIDKMYGVKYKDTLAMLDSSVVFKDGSACGWDPAGSDTISPITIQDFPVVIQKTFCGKDFRKSFANYELNWKAGGVKVPFAEAFINSNLQAISEELEKLVWKGNSTIGIDGFLKQLESTKKTFTGTTATERIDEVVKGLTDRMLKKGVNIFVSPALFREYIAEQNANCCANRSVIDAAVATLSYVGDSRVTIIPVSGLIDVAKVQIVAATKDALVYATDLENSENEFRWFSDEKEGTENLEVLFLAGTAVRYADEAQLYVSA
;
A
#
# COMPACT_ATOMS: atom_id res chain seq x y z
N MET A 1 -34.13 -14.52 28.66
CA MET A 1 -33.30 -14.59 27.45
C MET A 1 -33.34 -13.22 26.81
N ALA A 2 -32.32 -12.39 27.04
CA ALA A 2 -32.25 -11.05 26.46
C ALA A 2 -31.86 -11.20 24.98
N ASN A 3 -32.68 -10.61 24.14
CA ASN A 3 -32.71 -10.67 22.70
C ASN A 3 -31.34 -10.41 22.08
N THR A 4 -30.74 -11.40 21.43
CA THR A 4 -29.57 -11.31 20.58
C THR A 4 -29.77 -10.34 19.40
N THR A 5 -31.00 -10.07 19.05
CA THR A 5 -31.46 -9.22 17.96
C THR A 5 -31.12 -7.73 18.12
N THR A 6 -30.89 -7.24 19.35
CA THR A 6 -30.79 -5.80 19.62
C THR A 6 -29.44 -5.15 19.33
N ILE A 7 -28.36 -5.93 19.22
CA ILE A 7 -27.00 -5.41 18.97
C ILE A 7 -26.57 -5.66 17.52
N ASN A 8 -27.03 -6.77 16.93
CA ASN A 8 -26.63 -7.17 15.57
C ASN A 8 -27.39 -6.38 14.49
N ALA A 9 -28.64 -6.00 14.75
CA ALA A 9 -29.42 -5.22 13.81
C ALA A 9 -28.72 -3.90 13.42
N PRO A 10 -28.24 -3.05 14.35
CA PRO A 10 -27.53 -1.82 14.00
C PRO A 10 -26.23 -2.04 13.22
N LEU A 11 -25.50 -3.14 13.47
CA LEU A 11 -24.24 -3.44 12.79
C LEU A 11 -24.51 -3.97 11.38
N ASN A 12 -25.46 -4.90 11.23
CA ASN A 12 -25.92 -5.38 9.93
C ASN A 12 -26.51 -4.25 9.09
N ASP A 13 -27.33 -3.40 9.67
CA ASP A 13 -27.90 -2.25 8.97
C ASP A 13 -26.80 -1.29 8.50
N TYR A 14 -25.83 -0.99 9.35
CA TYR A 14 -24.69 -0.16 8.99
C TYR A 14 -23.86 -0.77 7.84
N VAL A 15 -23.53 -2.05 7.94
CA VAL A 15 -22.76 -2.76 6.90
C VAL A 15 -23.53 -2.81 5.59
N ASN A 16 -24.83 -3.10 5.61
CA ASN A 16 -25.65 -3.17 4.40
C ASN A 16 -25.83 -1.81 3.72
N VAL A 17 -25.98 -0.73 4.49
CA VAL A 17 -26.13 0.64 3.95
C VAL A 17 -24.83 1.16 3.36
N HIS A 18 -23.69 0.82 3.96
CA HIS A 18 -22.37 1.34 3.56
C HIS A 18 -21.49 0.31 2.84
N ARG A 19 -22.07 -0.80 2.36
CA ARG A 19 -21.34 -1.94 1.82
C ARG A 19 -20.27 -1.55 0.78
N ASP A 20 -20.66 -0.80 -0.23
CA ASP A 20 -19.75 -0.43 -1.34
C ASP A 20 -18.62 0.48 -0.85
N GLU A 21 -18.92 1.42 0.04
CA GLU A 21 -17.92 2.28 0.68
C GLU A 21 -16.93 1.48 1.53
N LEU A 22 -17.42 0.48 2.27
CA LEU A 22 -16.59 -0.39 3.10
C LEU A 22 -15.67 -1.29 2.26
N ILE A 23 -16.14 -1.80 1.13
CA ILE A 23 -15.33 -2.57 0.18
C ILE A 23 -14.20 -1.69 -0.37
N VAL A 24 -14.50 -0.47 -0.83
CA VAL A 24 -13.49 0.47 -1.31
C VAL A 24 -12.47 0.79 -0.22
N LYS A 25 -12.91 1.02 1.01
CA LYS A 25 -12.01 1.24 2.14
C LYS A 25 -11.16 0.02 2.46
N ALA A 26 -11.69 -1.18 2.36
CA ALA A 26 -10.95 -2.41 2.64
C ALA A 26 -9.90 -2.73 1.57
N SER A 27 -10.21 -2.51 0.29
CA SER A 27 -9.37 -2.91 -0.84
C SER A 27 -8.45 -1.82 -1.38
N ALA A 28 -8.77 -0.54 -1.14
CA ALA A 28 -8.10 0.58 -1.77
C ALA A 28 -7.67 1.69 -0.79
N THR A 29 -7.46 1.35 0.49
CA THR A 29 -7.01 2.33 1.49
C THR A 29 -5.81 1.77 2.26
N PHE A 30 -4.60 2.00 1.75
CA PHE A 30 -3.35 1.71 2.45
C PHE A 30 -2.30 2.78 2.13
N ALA A 31 -1.28 2.92 3.00
CA ALA A 31 -0.37 4.06 3.00
C ALA A 31 0.43 4.21 1.71
N THR A 32 0.82 3.12 1.07
CA THR A 32 1.59 3.13 -0.19
C THR A 32 0.76 3.56 -1.40
N LEU A 33 -0.56 3.36 -1.37
CA LEU A 33 -1.44 3.51 -2.55
C LEU A 33 -1.39 4.88 -3.25
N PRO A 34 -1.26 6.03 -2.59
CA PRO A 34 -1.15 7.34 -3.26
C PRO A 34 0.10 7.50 -4.12
N TYR A 35 1.14 6.72 -3.84
CA TYR A 35 2.49 6.84 -4.42
C TYR A 35 2.79 5.82 -5.52
N ILE A 36 1.86 4.95 -5.84
CA ILE A 36 1.94 3.94 -6.89
C ILE A 36 0.80 4.12 -7.90
N ASP A 37 0.91 3.48 -9.05
CA ASP A 37 -0.16 3.46 -10.05
C ASP A 37 -1.27 2.48 -9.63
N LYS A 38 -2.52 2.82 -10.00
CA LYS A 38 -3.72 2.07 -9.64
C LYS A 38 -4.43 1.62 -10.88
N MET A 39 -4.79 0.36 -10.92
CA MET A 39 -5.56 -0.21 -11.98
C MET A 39 -6.85 -0.82 -11.43
N TYR A 40 -7.99 -0.27 -11.85
CA TYR A 40 -9.30 -0.75 -11.45
C TYR A 40 -9.93 -1.56 -12.56
N GLY A 41 -10.80 -2.51 -12.23
CA GLY A 41 -11.52 -3.32 -13.18
C GLY A 41 -10.70 -4.43 -13.85
N VAL A 42 -9.59 -4.85 -13.23
CA VAL A 42 -8.85 -6.04 -13.65
C VAL A 42 -9.68 -7.27 -13.27
N LYS A 43 -9.96 -8.12 -14.26
CA LYS A 43 -10.71 -9.37 -14.04
C LYS A 43 -9.78 -10.56 -14.22
N TYR A 44 -9.28 -11.11 -13.10
CA TYR A 44 -8.38 -12.25 -13.00
C TYR A 44 -7.02 -12.08 -13.68
N LYS A 45 -6.97 -11.57 -14.89
CA LYS A 45 -5.74 -11.39 -15.64
C LYS A 45 -5.93 -10.32 -16.71
N ASP A 46 -5.05 -9.33 -16.70
CA ASP A 46 -5.00 -8.29 -17.72
C ASP A 46 -3.56 -8.08 -18.19
N THR A 47 -3.42 -7.43 -19.33
CA THR A 47 -2.13 -7.19 -19.95
C THR A 47 -1.86 -5.69 -20.03
N LEU A 48 -0.86 -5.25 -19.28
CA LEU A 48 -0.33 -3.90 -19.36
C LEU A 48 0.65 -3.79 -20.52
N ALA A 49 0.54 -2.75 -21.31
CA ALA A 49 1.52 -2.44 -22.34
C ALA A 49 2.62 -1.55 -21.72
N MET A 50 3.85 -2.02 -21.80
CA MET A 50 5.04 -1.19 -21.57
C MET A 50 5.48 -0.65 -22.94
N LEU A 51 5.47 0.66 -23.10
CA LEU A 51 5.94 1.34 -24.30
C LEU A 51 7.34 1.90 -24.03
N ASP A 52 8.31 1.44 -24.78
CA ASP A 52 9.64 2.05 -24.84
C ASP A 52 9.86 2.62 -26.25
N SER A 53 10.11 3.93 -26.32
CA SER A 53 10.24 4.66 -27.57
C SER A 53 11.59 5.33 -27.67
N SER A 54 12.29 5.09 -28.77
CA SER A 54 13.53 5.77 -29.09
C SER A 54 13.34 6.66 -30.32
N VAL A 55 13.66 7.94 -30.18
CA VAL A 55 13.59 8.93 -31.27
C VAL A 55 14.99 9.33 -31.68
N VAL A 56 15.26 9.25 -32.97
CA VAL A 56 16.52 9.71 -33.57
C VAL A 56 16.22 10.89 -34.49
N PHE A 57 16.87 12.03 -34.23
CA PHE A 57 16.79 13.18 -35.12
C PHE A 57 17.71 12.98 -36.30
N LYS A 58 17.21 13.26 -37.50
CA LYS A 58 17.97 13.20 -38.76
C LYS A 58 18.03 14.57 -39.42
N ASP A 59 19.00 14.72 -40.34
CA ASP A 59 19.07 15.88 -41.18
C ASP A 59 17.87 15.90 -42.15
N GLY A 60 17.06 16.96 -42.05
CA GLY A 60 15.88 17.16 -42.89
C GLY A 60 16.17 17.75 -44.27
N SER A 61 17.45 17.95 -44.66
CA SER A 61 17.83 18.52 -45.95
C SER A 61 17.65 17.55 -47.12
N ALA A 62 17.65 16.23 -46.86
CA ALA A 62 17.46 15.20 -47.87
C ALA A 62 15.99 14.88 -48.09
N CYS A 63 15.56 14.79 -49.34
CA CYS A 63 14.22 14.32 -49.71
C CYS A 63 14.16 12.80 -49.60
N GLY A 64 13.15 12.27 -48.88
CA GLY A 64 12.89 10.84 -48.76
C GLY A 64 12.34 10.44 -47.40
N TRP A 65 11.71 9.28 -47.37
CA TRP A 65 11.24 8.65 -46.14
C TRP A 65 12.33 7.68 -45.65
N ASP A 66 12.98 8.02 -44.55
CA ASP A 66 14.03 7.18 -43.93
C ASP A 66 13.76 7.11 -42.42
N PRO A 67 12.95 6.14 -41.95
CA PRO A 67 12.57 6.03 -40.56
C PRO A 67 13.78 5.71 -39.71
N ALA A 68 13.89 6.40 -38.57
CA ALA A 68 14.90 6.12 -37.54
C ALA A 68 14.27 6.21 -36.16
N GLY A 69 14.76 5.34 -35.31
CA GLY A 69 14.14 5.07 -34.01
C GLY A 69 13.37 3.76 -34.04
N SER A 70 13.01 3.31 -32.87
CA SER A 70 12.20 2.09 -32.68
C SER A 70 11.27 2.26 -31.50
N ASP A 71 10.04 1.81 -31.68
CA ASP A 71 9.08 1.67 -30.61
C ASP A 71 8.94 0.18 -30.27
N THR A 72 9.08 -0.14 -28.99
CA THR A 72 8.93 -1.50 -28.51
C THR A 72 7.76 -1.53 -27.54
N ILE A 73 6.79 -2.40 -27.81
CA ILE A 73 5.66 -2.65 -26.91
C ILE A 73 5.85 -4.02 -26.29
N SER A 74 6.10 -4.05 -24.99
CA SER A 74 6.25 -5.29 -24.23
C SER A 74 5.01 -5.50 -23.35
N PRO A 75 4.32 -6.65 -23.46
CA PRO A 75 3.19 -6.94 -22.59
C PRO A 75 3.67 -7.38 -21.20
N ILE A 76 3.12 -6.79 -20.15
CA ILE A 76 3.29 -7.23 -18.77
C ILE A 76 1.94 -7.72 -18.28
N THR A 77 1.90 -8.93 -17.79
CA THR A 77 0.68 -9.49 -17.21
C THR A 77 0.54 -9.05 -15.77
N ILE A 78 -0.61 -8.46 -15.45
CA ILE A 78 -1.07 -8.29 -14.08
C ILE A 78 -2.16 -9.32 -13.80
N GLN A 79 -2.08 -9.94 -12.65
CA GLN A 79 -3.07 -10.93 -12.20
C GLN A 79 -3.53 -10.54 -10.81
N ASP A 80 -4.84 -10.53 -10.61
CA ASP A 80 -5.48 -10.36 -9.32
C ASP A 80 -5.94 -11.71 -8.77
N PHE A 81 -5.96 -11.80 -7.46
CA PHE A 81 -6.32 -13.01 -6.72
C PHE A 81 -7.37 -12.67 -5.67
N PRO A 82 -8.31 -13.58 -5.38
CA PRO A 82 -9.28 -13.38 -4.33
C PRO A 82 -8.60 -13.37 -2.95
N VAL A 83 -8.81 -12.31 -2.21
CA VAL A 83 -8.38 -12.15 -0.82
C VAL A 83 -9.59 -12.24 0.08
N VAL A 84 -9.59 -13.20 1.00
CA VAL A 84 -10.65 -13.38 1.98
C VAL A 84 -10.11 -13.08 3.36
N ILE A 85 -10.86 -12.27 4.11
CA ILE A 85 -10.60 -11.99 5.51
C ILE A 85 -11.81 -12.46 6.31
N GLN A 86 -11.59 -13.39 7.20
CA GLN A 86 -12.63 -13.93 8.08
C GLN A 86 -12.22 -13.74 9.53
N LYS A 87 -13.09 -13.10 10.31
CA LYS A 87 -12.89 -12.89 11.74
C LYS A 87 -14.13 -13.37 12.51
N THR A 88 -13.89 -14.08 13.57
CA THR A 88 -14.95 -14.56 14.49
C THR A 88 -14.77 -13.89 15.84
N PHE A 89 -15.85 -13.40 16.38
CA PHE A 89 -15.90 -12.74 17.69
C PHE A 89 -16.82 -13.51 18.63
N CYS A 90 -16.40 -13.68 19.89
CA CYS A 90 -17.27 -14.26 20.90
C CYS A 90 -18.42 -13.29 21.22
N GLY A 91 -19.66 -13.71 21.03
CA GLY A 91 -20.83 -12.87 21.25
C GLY A 91 -20.97 -12.34 22.68
N LYS A 92 -20.40 -13.00 23.70
CA LYS A 92 -20.38 -12.54 25.08
C LYS A 92 -19.40 -11.36 25.29
N ASP A 93 -18.22 -11.44 24.72
CA ASP A 93 -17.21 -10.39 24.84
C ASP A 93 -17.58 -9.17 24.00
N PHE A 94 -18.21 -9.39 22.84
CA PHE A 94 -18.77 -8.35 22.01
C PHE A 94 -19.84 -7.52 22.77
N ARG A 95 -20.74 -8.18 23.50
CA ARG A 95 -21.75 -7.52 24.33
C ARG A 95 -21.15 -6.72 25.49
N LYS A 96 -20.10 -7.23 26.12
CA LYS A 96 -19.37 -6.49 27.15
C LYS A 96 -18.75 -5.22 26.61
N SER A 97 -18.09 -5.31 25.47
CA SER A 97 -17.47 -4.17 24.80
C SER A 97 -18.48 -3.12 24.41
N PHE A 98 -19.64 -3.52 23.89
CA PHE A 98 -20.75 -2.64 23.58
C PHE A 98 -21.31 -1.94 24.82
N ALA A 99 -21.57 -2.68 25.91
CA ALA A 99 -22.07 -2.12 27.15
C ALA A 99 -21.08 -1.10 27.76
N ASN A 100 -19.80 -1.39 27.75
CA ASN A 100 -18.76 -0.47 28.20
C ASN A 100 -18.69 0.79 27.34
N TYR A 101 -18.83 0.66 26.02
CA TYR A 101 -18.87 1.79 25.10
C TYR A 101 -20.07 2.70 25.36
N GLU A 102 -21.26 2.14 25.55
CA GLU A 102 -22.46 2.91 25.90
C GLU A 102 -22.35 3.62 27.26
N LEU A 103 -21.76 2.96 28.27
CA LEU A 103 -21.52 3.56 29.58
C LEU A 103 -20.57 4.75 29.51
N ASN A 104 -19.47 4.61 28.76
CA ASN A 104 -18.52 5.69 28.56
C ASN A 104 -19.12 6.87 27.82
N TRP A 105 -19.98 6.61 26.82
CA TRP A 105 -20.70 7.67 26.13
C TRP A 105 -21.69 8.40 27.03
N LYS A 106 -22.45 7.69 27.82
CA LYS A 106 -23.41 8.29 28.83
C LYS A 106 -22.66 9.13 29.86
N ALA A 107 -21.37 8.85 30.11
CA ALA A 107 -20.51 9.62 31.01
C ALA A 107 -19.92 10.91 30.38
N GLY A 108 -20.34 11.33 29.19
CA GLY A 108 -19.94 12.59 28.58
C GLY A 108 -18.91 12.47 27.43
N GLY A 109 -18.69 11.27 26.88
CA GLY A 109 -17.85 11.05 25.72
C GLY A 109 -18.51 11.49 24.39
N VAL A 110 -17.72 11.57 23.32
CA VAL A 110 -18.21 11.88 21.96
C VAL A 110 -19.08 10.74 21.44
N LYS A 111 -20.24 11.09 20.87
CA LYS A 111 -21.18 10.13 20.32
C LYS A 111 -20.73 9.64 18.94
N VAL A 112 -19.94 8.60 18.89
CA VAL A 112 -19.71 7.83 17.66
C VAL A 112 -20.54 6.54 17.75
N PRO A 113 -21.32 6.16 16.73
CA PRO A 113 -22.01 4.88 16.74
C PRO A 113 -21.02 3.73 16.95
N PHE A 114 -21.31 2.81 17.87
CA PHE A 114 -20.42 1.68 18.15
C PHE A 114 -20.08 0.87 16.90
N ALA A 115 -21.08 0.66 16.03
CA ALA A 115 -20.92 -0.04 14.77
C ALA A 115 -19.85 0.61 13.90
N GLU A 116 -19.91 1.93 13.74
CA GLU A 116 -18.92 2.69 12.95
C GLU A 116 -17.52 2.60 13.55
N ALA A 117 -17.38 2.82 14.86
CA ALA A 117 -16.08 2.74 15.54
C ALA A 117 -15.46 1.33 15.43
N PHE A 118 -16.28 0.30 15.58
CA PHE A 118 -15.86 -1.09 15.49
C PHE A 118 -15.43 -1.47 14.07
N ILE A 119 -16.22 -1.12 13.07
CA ILE A 119 -15.90 -1.39 11.66
C ILE A 119 -14.65 -0.61 11.25
N ASN A 120 -14.51 0.66 11.61
CA ASN A 120 -13.32 1.46 11.29
C ASN A 120 -12.04 0.87 11.91
N SER A 121 -12.10 0.36 13.13
CA SER A 121 -10.96 -0.34 13.75
C SER A 121 -10.55 -1.61 12.96
N ASN A 122 -11.53 -2.37 12.46
CA ASN A 122 -11.25 -3.53 11.63
C ASN A 122 -10.70 -3.13 10.25
N LEU A 123 -11.23 -2.09 9.63
CA LEU A 123 -10.72 -1.56 8.35
C LEU A 123 -9.27 -1.09 8.46
N GLN A 124 -8.89 -0.45 9.57
CA GLN A 124 -7.50 -0.08 9.80
C GLN A 124 -6.59 -1.30 9.85
N ALA A 125 -6.97 -2.35 10.59
CA ALA A 125 -6.21 -3.60 10.64
C ALA A 125 -6.12 -4.29 9.26
N ILE A 126 -7.21 -4.25 8.49
CA ILE A 126 -7.23 -4.78 7.11
C ILE A 126 -6.27 -4.00 6.21
N SER A 127 -6.28 -2.67 6.29
CA SER A 127 -5.37 -1.80 5.54
C SER A 127 -3.90 -2.09 5.84
N GLU A 128 -3.54 -2.29 7.12
CA GLU A 128 -2.18 -2.65 7.53
C GLU A 128 -1.73 -4.02 6.99
N GLU A 129 -2.62 -5.02 7.03
CA GLU A 129 -2.31 -6.36 6.49
C GLU A 129 -2.28 -6.36 4.96
N LEU A 130 -3.14 -5.58 4.30
CA LEU A 130 -3.11 -5.41 2.85
C LEU A 130 -1.79 -4.76 2.40
N GLU A 131 -1.29 -3.78 3.14
CA GLU A 131 0.01 -3.18 2.83
C GLU A 131 1.15 -4.20 2.94
N LYS A 132 1.14 -5.06 3.96
CA LYS A 132 2.10 -6.16 4.07
C LYS A 132 1.98 -7.15 2.90
N LEU A 133 0.74 -7.47 2.51
CA LEU A 133 0.47 -8.35 1.37
C LEU A 133 1.02 -7.77 0.06
N VAL A 134 0.81 -6.50 -0.19
CA VAL A 134 1.30 -5.79 -1.39
C VAL A 134 2.83 -5.77 -1.46
N TRP A 135 3.51 -5.59 -0.33
CA TRP A 135 4.97 -5.55 -0.29
C TRP A 135 5.61 -6.95 -0.26
N LYS A 136 5.19 -7.81 0.64
CA LYS A 136 5.81 -9.12 0.86
C LYS A 136 5.23 -10.23 -0.03
N GLY A 137 3.95 -10.08 -0.40
CA GLY A 137 3.18 -11.11 -1.05
C GLY A 137 2.74 -12.20 -0.08
N ASN A 138 1.99 -13.15 -0.62
CA ASN A 138 1.59 -14.37 0.08
C ASN A 138 1.46 -15.52 -0.92
N SER A 139 2.33 -16.50 -0.82
CA SER A 139 2.37 -17.66 -1.72
C SER A 139 1.11 -18.55 -1.62
N THR A 140 0.42 -18.54 -0.47
CA THR A 140 -0.81 -19.31 -0.28
C THR A 140 -1.97 -18.71 -1.10
N ILE A 141 -2.02 -17.39 -1.22
CA ILE A 141 -3.02 -16.67 -2.01
C ILE A 141 -2.59 -16.63 -3.49
N GLY A 142 -1.29 -16.72 -3.77
CA GLY A 142 -0.71 -16.62 -5.11
C GLY A 142 -0.24 -15.21 -5.47
N ILE A 143 -0.30 -14.25 -4.55
CA ILE A 143 0.15 -12.87 -4.77
C ILE A 143 1.65 -12.78 -4.55
N ASP A 144 2.39 -12.40 -5.59
CA ASP A 144 3.79 -12.05 -5.52
C ASP A 144 3.93 -10.57 -5.17
N GLY A 145 4.36 -10.25 -3.94
CA GLY A 145 4.57 -8.86 -3.51
C GLY A 145 5.69 -8.17 -4.28
N PHE A 146 5.74 -6.85 -4.20
CA PHE A 146 6.77 -6.05 -4.89
C PHE A 146 8.20 -6.47 -4.56
N LEU A 147 8.49 -6.84 -3.31
CA LEU A 147 9.83 -7.28 -2.92
C LEU A 147 10.28 -8.52 -3.68
N LYS A 148 9.39 -9.49 -3.91
CA LYS A 148 9.71 -10.70 -4.66
C LYS A 148 9.87 -10.39 -6.15
N GLN A 149 9.02 -9.56 -6.71
CA GLN A 149 9.10 -9.16 -8.12
C GLN A 149 10.36 -8.34 -8.43
N LEU A 150 10.84 -7.53 -7.45
CA LEU A 150 12.05 -6.72 -7.58
C LEU A 150 13.35 -7.44 -7.22
N GLU A 151 13.31 -8.73 -6.86
CA GLU A 151 14.53 -9.48 -6.51
C GLU A 151 15.56 -9.49 -7.65
N SER A 152 15.12 -9.42 -8.91
CA SER A 152 16.00 -9.33 -10.08
C SER A 152 16.75 -8.00 -10.21
N THR A 153 16.20 -6.92 -9.61
CA THR A 153 16.82 -5.57 -9.62
C THR A 153 17.58 -5.26 -8.34
N LYS A 154 17.79 -6.27 -7.50
CA LYS A 154 18.41 -6.15 -6.19
C LYS A 154 19.82 -5.61 -6.24
N LYS A 155 20.07 -4.58 -5.46
CA LYS A 155 21.39 -3.97 -5.18
C LYS A 155 21.68 -4.07 -3.68
N THR A 156 22.95 -4.02 -3.31
CA THR A 156 23.36 -3.98 -1.92
C THR A 156 23.85 -2.59 -1.56
N PHE A 157 23.58 -2.14 -0.35
CA PHE A 157 24.19 -0.95 0.23
C PHE A 157 25.09 -1.33 1.41
N THR A 158 26.11 -0.51 1.64
CA THR A 158 27.11 -0.71 2.69
C THR A 158 27.02 0.30 3.83
N GLY A 159 26.23 1.36 3.63
CA GLY A 159 26.02 2.40 4.62
C GLY A 159 25.55 1.85 5.97
N THR A 160 26.12 2.38 7.05
CA THR A 160 25.85 1.96 8.42
C THR A 160 24.73 2.78 9.04
N THR A 161 24.67 4.07 8.74
CA THR A 161 23.65 5.01 9.21
C THR A 161 22.46 5.10 8.26
N ALA A 162 21.33 5.58 8.74
CA ALA A 162 20.14 5.75 7.90
C ALA A 162 20.39 6.76 6.76
N THR A 163 21.11 7.83 7.04
CA THR A 163 21.49 8.84 6.06
C THR A 163 22.38 8.25 4.96
N GLU A 164 23.44 7.53 5.33
CA GLU A 164 24.35 6.89 4.35
C GLU A 164 23.59 5.91 3.43
N ARG A 165 22.70 5.10 3.98
CA ARG A 165 21.89 4.15 3.22
C ARG A 165 21.00 4.84 2.19
N ILE A 166 20.31 5.90 2.60
CA ILE A 166 19.45 6.68 1.69
C ILE A 166 20.29 7.41 0.65
N ASP A 167 21.44 7.96 1.02
CA ASP A 167 22.35 8.61 0.10
C ASP A 167 22.91 7.64 -0.97
N GLU A 168 23.26 6.42 -0.58
CA GLU A 168 23.68 5.37 -1.54
C GLU A 168 22.53 5.02 -2.51
N VAL A 169 21.31 4.93 -2.04
CA VAL A 169 20.15 4.69 -2.89
C VAL A 169 19.98 5.85 -3.87
N VAL A 170 19.99 7.09 -3.40
CA VAL A 170 19.83 8.29 -4.24
C VAL A 170 20.94 8.40 -5.30
N LYS A 171 22.19 8.10 -4.95
CA LYS A 171 23.32 8.05 -5.90
C LYS A 171 23.17 6.96 -6.95
N GLY A 172 22.45 5.89 -6.63
CA GLY A 172 22.20 4.78 -7.55
C GLY A 172 21.00 4.99 -8.49
N LEU A 173 20.25 6.10 -8.35
CA LEU A 173 19.13 6.42 -9.22
C LEU A 173 19.59 6.85 -10.61
N THR A 174 18.83 6.47 -11.63
CA THR A 174 19.09 6.90 -13.00
C THR A 174 18.52 8.29 -13.26
N ASP A 175 19.13 9.04 -14.20
CA ASP A 175 18.63 10.36 -14.61
C ASP A 175 17.18 10.30 -15.13
N ARG A 176 16.77 9.18 -15.73
CA ARG A 176 15.40 8.94 -16.19
C ARG A 176 14.43 8.91 -15.00
N MET A 177 14.78 8.21 -13.94
CA MET A 177 13.98 8.16 -12.72
C MET A 177 13.87 9.54 -12.06
N LEU A 178 15.00 10.25 -11.93
CA LEU A 178 15.02 11.58 -11.31
C LEU A 178 14.18 12.61 -12.08
N LYS A 179 14.10 12.51 -13.42
CA LYS A 179 13.24 13.39 -14.24
C LYS A 179 11.76 13.16 -13.99
N LYS A 180 11.34 11.92 -13.69
CA LYS A 180 9.94 11.58 -13.40
C LYS A 180 9.55 11.85 -11.94
N GLY A 181 10.53 11.93 -11.04
CA GLY A 181 10.34 11.94 -9.61
C GLY A 181 10.33 10.52 -9.03
N VAL A 182 10.99 10.35 -7.87
CA VAL A 182 11.22 9.04 -7.26
C VAL A 182 10.64 8.99 -5.87
N ASN A 183 9.93 7.93 -5.57
CA ASN A 183 9.48 7.58 -4.25
C ASN A 183 10.42 6.52 -3.66
N ILE A 184 10.99 6.83 -2.49
CA ILE A 184 11.84 5.91 -1.74
C ILE A 184 11.00 5.36 -0.58
N PHE A 185 10.66 4.10 -0.66
CA PHE A 185 9.89 3.41 0.35
C PHE A 185 10.84 2.79 1.38
N VAL A 186 10.64 3.11 2.63
CA VAL A 186 11.48 2.67 3.76
C VAL A 186 10.63 2.14 4.91
N SER A 187 11.23 1.33 5.80
CA SER A 187 10.54 0.95 7.03
C SER A 187 10.34 2.16 7.94
N PRO A 188 9.28 2.21 8.76
CA PRO A 188 9.04 3.30 9.71
C PRO A 188 10.17 3.47 10.74
N ALA A 189 10.91 2.40 11.04
CA ALA A 189 12.07 2.46 11.91
C ALA A 189 13.20 3.27 11.25
N LEU A 190 13.57 2.89 10.03
CA LEU A 190 14.61 3.58 9.25
C LEU A 190 14.25 5.06 8.98
N PHE A 191 12.98 5.35 8.75
CA PHE A 191 12.50 6.71 8.57
C PHE A 191 12.71 7.57 9.82
N ARG A 192 12.39 7.03 11.00
CA ARG A 192 12.63 7.73 12.28
C ARG A 192 14.12 7.93 12.57
N GLU A 193 14.95 6.92 12.28
CA GLU A 193 16.41 7.03 12.39
C GLU A 193 16.94 8.14 11.48
N TYR A 194 16.49 8.17 10.22
CA TYR A 194 16.87 9.21 9.26
C TYR A 194 16.50 10.62 9.76
N ILE A 195 15.29 10.81 10.28
CA ILE A 195 14.86 12.10 10.86
C ILE A 195 15.74 12.48 12.05
N ALA A 196 16.02 11.53 12.94
CA ALA A 196 16.86 11.78 14.13
C ALA A 196 18.29 12.19 13.74
N GLU A 197 18.89 11.50 12.76
CA GLU A 197 20.23 11.84 12.23
C GLU A 197 20.22 13.22 11.54
N GLN A 198 19.21 13.51 10.74
CA GLN A 198 19.08 14.82 10.09
C GLN A 198 18.93 15.95 11.12
N ASN A 199 18.18 15.75 12.19
CA ASN A 199 18.02 16.73 13.26
C ASN A 199 19.31 16.88 14.09
N ALA A 200 20.08 15.80 14.30
CA ALA A 200 21.35 15.82 15.03
C ALA A 200 22.47 16.55 14.24
N ASN A 201 22.48 16.39 12.92
CA ASN A 201 23.46 17.01 12.02
C ASN A 201 23.13 18.46 11.66
N CYS A 202 22.05 19.02 12.23
CA CYS A 202 21.55 20.31 11.83
C CYS A 202 22.28 21.48 12.50
N CYS A 203 22.90 22.31 11.68
CA CYS A 203 23.27 23.68 12.06
C CYS A 203 22.01 24.55 12.20
N ALA A 204 22.05 25.50 13.10
CA ALA A 204 21.02 26.34 13.72
C ALA A 204 19.88 26.94 12.85
N ASN A 205 19.74 26.64 11.57
CA ASN A 205 18.73 27.21 10.67
C ASN A 205 17.79 26.20 10.00
N ARG A 206 17.78 24.95 10.45
CA ARG A 206 16.87 23.94 9.90
C ARG A 206 15.62 23.86 10.76
N SER A 207 14.47 24.07 10.15
CA SER A 207 13.20 23.74 10.81
C SER A 207 13.27 22.29 11.29
N VAL A 208 13.00 22.09 12.57
CA VAL A 208 12.89 20.76 13.16
C VAL A 208 11.88 19.97 12.31
N ILE A 209 12.36 18.88 11.71
CA ILE A 209 11.47 18.01 10.93
C ILE A 209 10.57 17.34 11.96
N ASP A 210 9.28 17.64 11.90
CA ASP A 210 8.31 17.04 12.79
C ASP A 210 8.18 15.55 12.44
N ALA A 211 8.34 14.68 13.43
CA ALA A 211 8.15 13.24 13.27
C ALA A 211 6.70 12.86 12.90
N ALA A 212 5.76 13.80 12.98
CA ALA A 212 4.38 13.64 12.51
C ALA A 212 4.22 13.80 11.00
N VAL A 213 5.29 14.19 10.27
CA VAL A 213 5.22 14.30 8.80
C VAL A 213 5.12 12.91 8.19
N ALA A 214 4.08 12.69 7.40
CA ALA A 214 3.83 11.40 6.74
C ALA A 214 4.87 11.06 5.66
N THR A 215 5.51 12.07 5.06
CA THR A 215 6.52 11.92 4.01
C THR A 215 7.53 13.06 4.08
N LEU A 216 8.74 12.81 3.62
CA LEU A 216 9.83 13.80 3.63
C LEU A 216 10.49 13.88 2.26
N SER A 217 10.69 15.09 1.74
CA SER A 217 11.55 15.29 0.58
C SER A 217 13.03 15.11 0.97
N TYR A 218 13.79 14.43 0.13
CA TYR A 218 15.23 14.28 0.34
C TYR A 218 15.94 15.64 0.34
N VAL A 219 16.87 15.82 1.26
CA VAL A 219 17.52 17.14 1.51
C VAL A 219 18.31 17.67 0.32
N GLY A 220 18.82 16.78 -0.52
CA GLY A 220 19.63 17.16 -1.69
C GLY A 220 18.83 17.34 -2.99
N ASP A 221 17.63 16.77 -3.07
CA ASP A 221 16.82 16.81 -4.29
C ASP A 221 15.32 16.68 -3.95
N SER A 222 14.57 17.73 -4.21
CA SER A 222 13.13 17.78 -3.95
C SER A 222 12.28 16.86 -4.85
N ARG A 223 12.87 16.27 -5.89
CA ARG A 223 12.24 15.27 -6.75
C ARG A 223 12.18 13.87 -6.11
N VAL A 224 12.92 13.69 -5.02
CA VAL A 224 12.97 12.43 -4.28
C VAL A 224 12.17 12.57 -3.00
N THR A 225 11.18 11.70 -2.84
CA THR A 225 10.31 11.67 -1.65
C THR A 225 10.53 10.39 -0.87
N ILE A 226 10.77 10.50 0.43
CA ILE A 226 10.96 9.37 1.34
C ILE A 226 9.63 9.08 2.04
N ILE A 227 9.18 7.83 1.95
CA ILE A 227 7.85 7.39 2.40
C ILE A 227 8.01 6.20 3.35
N PRO A 228 7.57 6.35 4.60
CA PRO A 228 7.55 5.21 5.53
C PRO A 228 6.38 4.28 5.20
N VAL A 229 6.65 2.98 5.05
CA VAL A 229 5.64 1.98 4.74
C VAL A 229 5.70 0.81 5.72
N SER A 230 4.53 0.42 6.25
CA SER A 230 4.43 -0.66 7.22
C SER A 230 4.70 -2.04 6.60
N GLY A 231 4.54 -2.18 5.30
CA GLY A 231 4.85 -3.40 4.57
C GLY A 231 6.33 -3.81 4.60
N LEU A 232 7.23 -2.88 4.91
CA LEU A 232 8.68 -3.13 5.07
C LEU A 232 9.09 -3.38 6.53
N ILE A 233 8.15 -3.55 7.45
CA ILE A 233 8.40 -4.00 8.83
C ILE A 233 8.65 -5.52 8.82
N ASP A 234 9.46 -6.01 9.75
CA ASP A 234 9.75 -7.45 9.95
C ASP A 234 10.36 -8.17 8.74
N VAL A 235 11.12 -7.48 7.94
CA VAL A 235 12.00 -8.09 6.95
C VAL A 235 13.34 -8.44 7.60
N ALA A 236 13.89 -9.60 7.26
CA ALA A 236 15.12 -10.12 7.87
C ALA A 236 16.35 -9.21 7.69
N LYS A 237 16.32 -8.37 6.66
CA LYS A 237 17.35 -7.37 6.35
C LYS A 237 16.68 -6.02 6.10
N VAL A 238 17.41 -4.94 6.35
CA VAL A 238 16.93 -3.60 5.98
C VAL A 238 16.77 -3.55 4.46
N GLN A 239 15.59 -3.20 4.02
CA GLN A 239 15.22 -3.09 2.61
C GLN A 239 14.70 -1.69 2.32
N ILE A 240 15.13 -1.16 1.19
CA ILE A 240 14.71 0.14 0.67
C ILE A 240 14.31 -0.08 -0.79
N VAL A 241 13.13 0.40 -1.18
CA VAL A 241 12.69 0.33 -2.57
C VAL A 241 12.61 1.75 -3.12
N ALA A 242 13.29 1.99 -4.21
CA ALA A 242 13.22 3.24 -4.96
C ALA A 242 12.47 3.00 -6.26
N ALA A 243 11.37 3.68 -6.49
CA ALA A 243 10.56 3.50 -7.68
C ALA A 243 9.90 4.81 -8.13
N THR A 244 9.69 4.96 -9.44
CA THR A 244 8.79 5.98 -9.95
C THR A 244 7.33 5.56 -9.71
N LYS A 245 6.42 6.52 -9.68
CA LYS A 245 5.01 6.24 -9.42
C LYS A 245 4.42 5.22 -10.41
N ASP A 246 4.80 5.32 -11.68
CA ASP A 246 4.28 4.49 -12.77
C ASP A 246 4.89 3.08 -12.82
N ALA A 247 5.98 2.86 -12.08
CA ALA A 247 6.71 1.60 -12.13
C ALA A 247 6.05 0.48 -11.31
N LEU A 248 5.36 0.83 -10.22
CA LEU A 248 4.65 -0.10 -9.37
C LEU A 248 3.16 0.03 -9.59
N VAL A 249 2.48 -1.08 -9.83
CA VAL A 249 1.04 -1.11 -10.11
C VAL A 249 0.32 -1.99 -9.11
N TYR A 250 -0.73 -1.45 -8.51
CA TYR A 250 -1.69 -2.21 -7.71
C TYR A 250 -2.99 -2.36 -8.50
N ALA A 251 -3.47 -3.59 -8.62
CA ALA A 251 -4.71 -3.92 -9.30
C ALA A 251 -5.78 -4.35 -8.30
N THR A 252 -7.00 -3.93 -8.55
CA THR A 252 -8.18 -4.40 -7.84
C THR A 252 -9.40 -4.25 -8.74
N ASP A 253 -10.39 -5.12 -8.58
CA ASP A 253 -11.68 -4.96 -9.23
C ASP A 253 -12.72 -4.49 -8.20
N LEU A 254 -13.01 -3.20 -8.21
CA LEU A 254 -14.01 -2.60 -7.30
C LEU A 254 -15.45 -2.84 -7.75
N GLU A 255 -15.65 -3.16 -9.03
CA GLU A 255 -16.98 -3.39 -9.63
C GLU A 255 -17.37 -4.87 -9.65
N ASN A 256 -16.50 -5.75 -9.12
CA ASN A 256 -16.78 -7.17 -9.12
C ASN A 256 -17.95 -7.50 -8.19
N SER A 257 -18.93 -8.21 -8.75
CA SER A 257 -20.07 -8.73 -7.99
C SER A 257 -19.68 -9.76 -6.91
N GLU A 258 -18.46 -10.28 -6.97
CA GLU A 258 -17.90 -11.20 -5.98
C GLU A 258 -17.31 -10.48 -4.76
N ASN A 259 -17.11 -9.16 -4.83
CA ASN A 259 -16.67 -8.40 -3.68
C ASN A 259 -17.74 -8.38 -2.61
N GLU A 260 -17.39 -8.82 -1.42
CA GLU A 260 -18.33 -8.92 -0.31
C GLU A 260 -17.75 -8.28 0.95
N PHE A 261 -18.60 -7.53 1.64
CA PHE A 261 -18.37 -7.10 3.01
C PHE A 261 -19.64 -7.44 3.80
N ARG A 262 -19.56 -8.46 4.63
CA ARG A 262 -20.73 -8.94 5.36
C ARG A 262 -20.45 -9.21 6.82
N TRP A 263 -21.46 -8.96 7.63
CA TRP A 263 -21.51 -9.31 9.03
C TRP A 263 -22.67 -10.27 9.25
N PHE A 264 -22.42 -11.36 9.95
CA PHE A 264 -23.48 -12.33 10.27
C PHE A 264 -23.25 -12.99 11.63
N SER A 265 -24.33 -13.40 12.29
CA SER A 265 -24.32 -14.12 13.56
C SER A 265 -24.51 -15.60 13.33
N ASP A 266 -23.70 -16.43 13.97
CA ASP A 266 -23.95 -17.85 14.10
C ASP A 266 -24.64 -18.12 15.45
N GLU A 267 -25.95 -18.39 15.40
CA GLU A 267 -26.75 -18.64 16.60
C GLU A 267 -26.38 -19.95 17.28
N LYS A 268 -25.85 -20.95 16.53
CA LYS A 268 -25.50 -22.26 17.07
C LYS A 268 -24.23 -22.17 17.92
N GLU A 269 -23.25 -21.43 17.44
CA GLU A 269 -21.98 -21.25 18.14
C GLU A 269 -21.98 -20.02 19.07
N GLY A 270 -22.94 -19.13 18.90
CA GLY A 270 -23.03 -17.87 19.67
C GLY A 270 -21.93 -16.90 19.31
N THR A 271 -21.48 -16.94 18.06
CA THR A 271 -20.40 -16.11 17.52
C THR A 271 -20.93 -15.07 16.54
N GLU A 272 -20.18 -13.97 16.41
CA GLU A 272 -20.37 -12.94 15.42
C GLU A 272 -19.22 -13.01 14.41
N ASN A 273 -19.53 -12.98 13.13
CA ASN A 273 -18.59 -13.19 12.06
C ASN A 273 -18.53 -12.01 11.11
N LEU A 274 -17.31 -11.56 10.81
CA LEU A 274 -17.01 -10.59 9.77
C LEU A 274 -16.31 -11.31 8.62
N GLU A 275 -16.83 -11.13 7.42
CA GLU A 275 -16.20 -11.61 6.20
C GLU A 275 -16.04 -10.48 5.19
N VAL A 276 -14.82 -10.36 4.66
CA VAL A 276 -14.49 -9.40 3.61
C VAL A 276 -13.81 -10.14 2.48
N LEU A 277 -14.35 -10.03 1.29
CA LEU A 277 -13.82 -10.61 0.06
C LEU A 277 -13.59 -9.50 -0.97
N PHE A 278 -12.40 -9.45 -1.54
CA PHE A 278 -12.06 -8.55 -2.65
C PHE A 278 -10.93 -9.13 -3.50
N LEU A 279 -10.71 -8.58 -4.68
CA LEU A 279 -9.61 -8.95 -5.55
C LEU A 279 -8.42 -7.99 -5.35
N ALA A 280 -7.23 -8.54 -5.29
CA ALA A 280 -5.99 -7.76 -5.18
C ALA A 280 -4.88 -8.38 -6.04
N GLY A 281 -4.09 -7.53 -6.67
CA GLY A 281 -2.94 -7.93 -7.47
C GLY A 281 -1.85 -6.87 -7.48
N THR A 282 -0.63 -7.30 -7.76
CA THR A 282 0.54 -6.41 -7.85
C THR A 282 1.35 -6.74 -9.09
N ALA A 283 1.90 -5.71 -9.75
CA ALA A 283 2.84 -5.89 -10.84
C ALA A 283 3.89 -4.77 -10.87
N VAL A 284 5.07 -5.11 -11.35
CA VAL A 284 6.12 -4.14 -11.68
C VAL A 284 6.07 -3.89 -13.19
N ARG A 285 5.63 -2.67 -13.60
CA ARG A 285 5.52 -2.30 -15.01
C ARG A 285 6.86 -1.92 -15.63
N TYR A 286 7.66 -1.15 -14.92
CA TYR A 286 8.97 -0.69 -15.39
C TYR A 286 10.06 -1.14 -14.43
N ALA A 287 10.68 -2.28 -14.72
CA ALA A 287 11.73 -2.85 -13.88
C ALA A 287 12.99 -1.95 -13.81
N ASP A 288 13.28 -1.19 -14.88
CA ASP A 288 14.40 -0.23 -14.91
C ASP A 288 14.14 1.02 -14.04
N GLU A 289 12.87 1.30 -13.71
CA GLU A 289 12.43 2.44 -12.90
C GLU A 289 12.03 2.04 -11.47
N ALA A 290 12.29 0.78 -11.10
CA ALA A 290 12.09 0.26 -9.76
C ALA A 290 13.31 -0.55 -9.32
N GLN A 291 13.88 -0.22 -8.18
CA GLN A 291 15.13 -0.82 -7.67
C GLN A 291 14.96 -1.22 -6.21
N LEU A 292 15.34 -2.45 -5.90
CA LEU A 292 15.40 -2.96 -4.53
C LEU A 292 16.82 -2.87 -3.98
N TYR A 293 16.98 -2.24 -2.84
CA TYR A 293 18.24 -2.16 -2.11
C TYR A 293 18.13 -2.93 -0.80
N VAL A 294 19.13 -3.74 -0.50
CA VAL A 294 19.16 -4.61 0.69
C VAL A 294 20.50 -4.44 1.41
N SER A 295 20.48 -4.47 2.74
CA SER A 295 21.71 -4.48 3.52
C SER A 295 22.57 -5.69 3.19
N ALA A 296 23.87 -5.47 3.08
CA ALA A 296 24.84 -6.51 2.82
C ALA A 296 24.79 -7.68 3.83
#